data_3cbfb600db69b17d4075176617a43f32
#
_entry.id   3cbfb600db69b17d4075176617a43f32
#
_cell.length_a   1.000
_cell.length_b   1.000
_cell.length_c   1.000
_cell.angle_alpha   90.00
_cell.angle_beta   90.00
_cell.angle_gamma   90.00
#
_symmetry.space_group_name_H-M   'P 1'
#
loop_
_entity.id
_entity.type
_entity.pdbx_description
1 polymer ?
#
loop_
_entity_poly.entity_id
_entity_poly.type
_entity_poly.pdbx_seq_one_letter_code
_entity_poly.pdbx_strand_id
1 'polypeptide(L)'
;MLNRKNILGVVVLLCTLSSVALADQPYMRAARTDLQQAAAFLRAAMANKGGHRVKALEHVNKAIGYVNQGIAWDRRHNHAVRSLGEAFNSVVPDQPNMQKALDNLHSAKRNLESATADKGGYRAKAIDEVNDAIDETKKGIDAGE
;
A
#
# COMPACT_ATOMS: atom_id res chain seq x y z
N MET A 1 -17.49 40.43 47.21
CA MET A 1 -17.84 38.98 47.24
C MET A 1 -17.97 38.53 45.80
N LEU A 2 -16.93 37.92 45.23
CA LEU A 2 -16.95 37.37 43.85
C LEU A 2 -17.51 35.95 43.87
N ASN A 3 -18.50 35.72 43.04
CA ASN A 3 -19.31 34.50 43.00
C ASN A 3 -18.56 33.38 42.29
N ARG A 4 -18.14 32.35 43.01
CA ARG A 4 -17.27 31.20 42.59
C ARG A 4 -17.97 30.19 41.65
N LYS A 5 -19.11 30.46 41.08
CA LYS A 5 -19.96 29.49 40.36
C LYS A 5 -19.84 29.50 38.83
N ASN A 6 -19.06 30.42 38.23
CA ASN A 6 -18.99 30.56 36.76
C ASN A 6 -17.67 30.16 36.11
N ILE A 7 -16.78 29.40 36.81
CA ILE A 7 -15.47 28.99 36.26
C ILE A 7 -15.45 27.54 35.76
N LEU A 8 -16.56 26.80 35.90
CA LEU A 8 -16.59 25.36 35.56
C LEU A 8 -17.10 25.06 34.14
N GLY A 9 -17.38 26.07 33.31
CA GLY A 9 -18.07 25.91 32.01
C GLY A 9 -17.17 26.04 30.75
N VAL A 10 -15.88 26.32 30.87
CA VAL A 10 -15.03 26.69 29.68
C VAL A 10 -13.92 25.69 29.33
N VAL A 11 -13.73 24.62 30.08
CA VAL A 11 -12.58 23.70 29.89
C VAL A 11 -12.91 22.44 29.06
N VAL A 12 -14.13 22.23 28.56
CA VAL A 12 -14.53 20.96 27.88
C VAL A 12 -14.55 21.07 26.34
N LEU A 13 -14.20 22.17 25.69
CA LEU A 13 -14.35 22.32 24.24
C LEU A 13 -13.03 22.44 23.46
N LEU A 14 -11.92 21.85 23.88
CA LEU A 14 -10.66 21.93 23.14
C LEU A 14 -9.96 20.59 22.88
N CYS A 15 -10.65 19.47 22.83
CA CYS A 15 -10.02 18.14 22.62
C CYS A 15 -10.61 17.33 21.46
N THR A 16 -11.03 17.93 20.34
CA THR A 16 -11.57 17.14 19.20
C THR A 16 -11.01 17.47 17.81
N LEU A 17 -9.80 17.96 17.69
CA LEU A 17 -9.22 18.29 16.38
C LEU A 17 -7.80 17.75 16.18
N SER A 18 -7.54 16.48 16.46
CA SER A 18 -6.20 15.92 16.20
C SER A 18 -6.19 14.47 15.68
N SER A 19 -7.24 13.99 15.04
CA SER A 19 -7.31 12.56 14.66
C SER A 19 -7.21 12.28 13.16
N VAL A 20 -7.02 13.26 12.29
CA VAL A 20 -7.13 13.05 10.83
C VAL A 20 -5.77 12.87 10.13
N ALA A 21 -4.66 13.19 10.76
CA ALA A 21 -3.34 13.15 10.12
C ALA A 21 -2.62 11.80 10.19
N LEU A 22 -3.15 10.81 10.92
CA LEU A 22 -2.51 9.50 11.15
C LEU A 22 -2.94 8.39 10.19
N ALA A 23 -3.96 8.62 9.35
CA ALA A 23 -4.58 7.56 8.56
C ALA A 23 -3.84 7.21 7.25
N ASP A 24 -2.98 8.08 6.73
CA ASP A 24 -2.40 7.98 5.38
C ASP A 24 -1.20 7.02 5.30
N GLN A 25 -0.37 6.99 6.32
CA GLN A 25 0.84 6.15 6.36
C GLN A 25 0.56 4.64 6.46
N PRO A 26 -0.46 4.16 7.23
CA PRO A 26 -0.73 2.73 7.32
C PRO A 26 -1.14 2.11 5.99
N TYR A 27 -1.99 2.76 5.20
CA TYR A 27 -2.44 2.23 3.91
C TYR A 27 -1.31 2.17 2.87
N MET A 28 -0.49 3.21 2.74
CA MET A 28 0.67 3.19 1.86
C MET A 28 1.68 2.09 2.25
N ARG A 29 1.87 1.85 3.54
CA ARG A 29 2.74 0.77 4.04
C ARG A 29 2.12 -0.61 3.81
N ALA A 30 0.83 -0.77 4.07
CA ALA A 30 0.11 -2.00 3.77
C ALA A 30 0.19 -2.33 2.28
N ALA A 31 -0.05 -1.37 1.39
CA ALA A 31 0.11 -1.54 -0.04
C ALA A 31 1.53 -1.97 -0.42
N ARG A 32 2.57 -1.40 0.21
CA ARG A 32 3.96 -1.83 -0.02
C ARG A 32 4.18 -3.29 0.37
N THR A 33 3.65 -3.71 1.52
CA THR A 33 3.76 -5.10 1.99
C THR A 33 3.07 -6.05 1.03
N ASP A 34 1.85 -5.73 0.60
CA ASP A 34 1.10 -6.55 -0.37
C ASP A 34 1.86 -6.65 -1.71
N LEU A 35 2.43 -5.55 -2.21
CA LEU A 35 3.25 -5.54 -3.43
C LEU A 35 4.52 -6.39 -3.28
N GLN A 36 5.17 -6.37 -2.14
CA GLN A 36 6.34 -7.21 -1.87
C GLN A 36 5.97 -8.69 -1.83
N GLN A 37 4.83 -9.04 -1.27
CA GLN A 37 4.29 -10.40 -1.30
C GLN A 37 3.91 -10.83 -2.72
N ALA A 38 3.23 -9.97 -3.48
CA ALA A 38 2.93 -10.23 -4.88
C ALA A 38 4.22 -10.50 -5.69
N ALA A 39 5.26 -9.68 -5.51
CA ALA A 39 6.55 -9.89 -6.16
C ALA A 39 7.20 -11.22 -5.76
N ALA A 40 7.08 -11.63 -4.50
CA ALA A 40 7.60 -12.93 -4.04
C ALA A 40 6.86 -14.09 -4.70
N PHE A 41 5.53 -14.03 -4.77
CA PHE A 41 4.72 -15.04 -5.45
C PHE A 41 5.01 -15.10 -6.96
N LEU A 42 5.14 -13.95 -7.63
CA LEU A 42 5.51 -13.90 -9.05
C LEU A 42 6.89 -14.51 -9.31
N ARG A 43 7.86 -14.31 -8.40
CA ARG A 43 9.20 -14.95 -8.52
C ARG A 43 9.14 -16.46 -8.32
N ALA A 44 8.29 -16.92 -7.39
CA ALA A 44 8.12 -18.34 -7.08
C ALA A 44 7.25 -19.08 -8.10
N ALA A 45 6.45 -18.37 -8.89
CA ALA A 45 5.64 -18.96 -9.95
C ALA A 45 6.52 -19.57 -11.05
N MET A 46 6.08 -20.69 -11.62
CA MET A 46 6.78 -21.32 -12.75
C MET A 46 6.83 -20.38 -13.96
N ALA A 47 7.83 -20.57 -14.82
CA ALA A 47 7.97 -19.79 -16.04
C ALA A 47 6.75 -20.02 -16.96
N ASN A 48 6.00 -18.94 -17.21
CA ASN A 48 4.89 -19.00 -18.15
C ASN A 48 5.33 -18.71 -19.59
N LYS A 49 4.57 -19.29 -20.52
CA LYS A 49 4.83 -19.20 -21.96
C LYS A 49 4.41 -17.84 -22.49
N GLY A 50 4.70 -16.79 -22.30
CA GLY A 50 4.26 -15.47 -22.82
C GLY A 50 4.99 -14.30 -22.17
N GLY A 51 5.81 -14.59 -21.19
CA GLY A 51 6.59 -13.55 -20.49
C GLY A 51 5.75 -12.65 -19.58
N HIS A 52 4.45 -12.93 -19.42
CA HIS A 52 3.53 -12.12 -18.63
C HIS A 52 3.95 -12.01 -17.16
N ARG A 53 4.45 -13.10 -16.57
CA ARG A 53 5.00 -13.11 -15.21
C ARG A 53 6.15 -12.08 -15.04
N VAL A 54 7.02 -11.99 -16.02
CA VAL A 54 8.18 -11.07 -15.97
C VAL A 54 7.68 -9.63 -16.08
N LYS A 55 6.74 -9.34 -16.96
CA LYS A 55 6.12 -8.01 -17.10
C LYS A 55 5.36 -7.61 -15.84
N ALA A 56 4.56 -8.53 -15.28
CA ALA A 56 3.87 -8.28 -14.01
C ALA A 56 4.87 -7.92 -12.90
N LEU A 57 5.99 -8.66 -12.79
CA LEU A 57 7.03 -8.39 -11.80
C LEU A 57 7.70 -7.02 -12.02
N GLU A 58 7.88 -6.59 -13.27
CA GLU A 58 8.41 -5.27 -13.59
C GLU A 58 7.46 -4.16 -13.08
N HIS A 59 6.16 -4.25 -13.40
CA HIS A 59 5.16 -3.31 -12.93
C HIS A 59 5.05 -3.28 -11.41
N VAL A 60 5.08 -4.43 -10.73
CA VAL A 60 5.10 -4.51 -9.26
C VAL A 60 6.31 -3.77 -8.68
N ASN A 61 7.50 -3.94 -9.25
CA ASN A 61 8.70 -3.25 -8.78
C ASN A 61 8.61 -1.73 -8.98
N LYS A 62 8.04 -1.25 -10.09
CA LYS A 62 7.76 0.18 -10.32
C LYS A 62 6.76 0.72 -9.31
N ALA A 63 5.66 -0.02 -9.05
CA ALA A 63 4.67 0.34 -8.04
C ALA A 63 5.31 0.48 -6.65
N ILE A 64 6.15 -0.46 -6.23
CA ILE A 64 6.91 -0.38 -4.97
C ILE A 64 7.78 0.90 -4.93
N GLY A 65 8.42 1.23 -6.05
CA GLY A 65 9.21 2.46 -6.17
C GLY A 65 8.37 3.72 -5.93
N TYR A 66 7.19 3.81 -6.55
CA TYR A 66 6.28 4.94 -6.35
C TYR A 66 5.70 5.00 -4.93
N VAL A 67 5.32 3.86 -4.36
CA VAL A 67 4.86 3.80 -2.96
C VAL A 67 5.95 4.30 -2.00
N ASN A 68 7.20 3.90 -2.18
CA ASN A 68 8.32 4.37 -1.37
C ASN A 68 8.53 5.89 -1.53
N GLN A 69 8.42 6.41 -2.75
CA GLN A 69 8.52 7.86 -3.01
C GLN A 69 7.37 8.64 -2.34
N GLY A 70 6.13 8.10 -2.40
CA GLY A 70 4.98 8.68 -1.71
C GLY A 70 5.17 8.72 -0.19
N ILE A 71 5.62 7.62 0.41
CA ILE A 71 5.94 7.54 1.84
C ILE A 71 7.06 8.54 2.22
N ALA A 72 8.10 8.65 1.39
CA ALA A 72 9.20 9.57 1.63
C ALA A 72 8.78 11.03 1.46
N TRP A 73 7.91 11.31 0.50
CA TRP A 73 7.33 12.64 0.30
C TRP A 73 6.55 13.07 1.54
N ASP A 74 5.70 12.19 2.04
CA ASP A 74 4.87 12.46 3.22
C ASP A 74 5.71 12.70 4.48
N ARG A 75 6.80 11.94 4.68
CA ARG A 75 7.74 12.17 5.79
C ARG A 75 8.40 13.54 5.76
N ARG A 76 8.63 14.09 4.58
CA ARG A 76 9.28 15.42 4.42
C ARG A 76 8.31 16.56 4.67
N HIS A 77 7.02 16.35 4.43
CA HIS A 77 6.00 17.40 4.50
C HIS A 77 5.11 17.30 5.74
N ASN A 78 5.00 16.11 6.32
CA ASN A 78 4.21 15.84 7.52
C ASN A 78 5.13 15.22 8.59
N HIS A 79 5.65 16.05 9.48
CA HIS A 79 6.50 15.60 10.59
C HIS A 79 5.70 14.76 11.59
N ALA A 80 5.58 13.48 11.41
CA ALA A 80 5.33 12.52 12.50
C ALA A 80 5.45 11.06 12.08
N VAL A 81 6.03 10.31 12.98
CA VAL A 81 5.98 8.86 13.27
C VAL A 81 7.03 7.97 12.61
N ARG A 82 7.94 7.50 13.49
CA ARG A 82 8.87 6.39 13.31
C ARG A 82 8.10 5.10 13.01
N SER A 83 8.57 4.36 12.01
CA SER A 83 8.04 3.05 11.65
C SER A 83 8.61 1.94 12.52
N LEU A 84 7.75 1.05 12.96
CA LEU A 84 8.12 -0.29 13.43
C LEU A 84 8.33 -1.17 12.19
N GLY A 85 9.34 -2.02 12.26
CA GLY A 85 9.74 -2.90 11.14
C GLY A 85 8.72 -4.02 10.89
N GLU A 86 8.63 -4.42 9.62
CA GLU A 86 7.73 -5.48 9.18
C GLU A 86 8.51 -6.78 8.96
N ALA A 87 7.94 -7.88 9.42
CA ALA A 87 8.47 -9.23 9.24
C ALA A 87 8.01 -9.82 7.90
N PHE A 88 8.91 -10.49 7.19
CA PHE A 88 8.61 -11.19 5.95
C PHE A 88 8.27 -12.65 6.22
N ASN A 89 7.15 -13.14 5.67
CA ASN A 89 6.80 -14.56 5.68
C ASN A 89 7.29 -15.25 4.40
N SER A 90 7.79 -16.46 4.57
CA SER A 90 8.34 -17.29 3.50
C SER A 90 7.26 -17.87 2.59
N VAL A 91 7.56 -17.98 1.30
CA VAL A 91 6.65 -18.45 0.23
C VAL A 91 6.91 -19.92 -0.07
N VAL A 92 5.84 -20.71 -0.19
CA VAL A 92 5.84 -22.14 -0.59
C VAL A 92 5.63 -22.23 -2.10
N PRO A 93 6.38 -23.11 -2.83
CA PRO A 93 6.27 -23.18 -4.30
C PRO A 93 5.05 -24.00 -4.76
N ASP A 94 4.19 -23.41 -5.61
CA ASP A 94 3.28 -24.14 -6.52
C ASP A 94 2.47 -23.17 -7.42
N GLN A 95 1.77 -23.68 -8.44
CA GLN A 95 0.90 -22.92 -9.39
C GLN A 95 -0.10 -21.94 -8.72
N PRO A 96 -0.59 -22.15 -7.50
CA PRO A 96 -1.32 -21.13 -6.76
C PRO A 96 -0.56 -19.79 -6.59
N ASN A 97 0.71 -19.72 -6.97
CA ASN A 97 1.50 -18.50 -6.77
C ASN A 97 1.06 -17.34 -7.68
N MET A 98 0.65 -17.59 -8.92
CA MET A 98 0.10 -16.53 -9.79
C MET A 98 -1.23 -16.01 -9.23
N GLN A 99 -2.12 -16.90 -8.74
CA GLN A 99 -3.37 -16.50 -8.12
C GLN A 99 -3.13 -15.73 -6.81
N LYS A 100 -2.21 -16.20 -5.96
CA LYS A 100 -1.81 -15.48 -4.74
C LYS A 100 -1.20 -14.12 -5.04
N ALA A 101 -0.42 -14.02 -6.11
CA ALA A 101 0.08 -12.72 -6.58
C ALA A 101 -1.05 -11.78 -6.97
N LEU A 102 -2.04 -12.28 -7.72
CA LEU A 102 -3.23 -11.51 -8.12
C LEU A 102 -4.02 -11.02 -6.91
N ASP A 103 -4.23 -11.88 -5.91
CA ASP A 103 -4.95 -11.53 -4.67
C ASP A 103 -4.23 -10.41 -3.89
N ASN A 104 -2.91 -10.50 -3.79
CA ASN A 104 -2.09 -9.46 -3.16
C ASN A 104 -2.09 -8.16 -3.97
N LEU A 105 -2.10 -8.20 -5.30
CA LEU A 105 -2.21 -7.02 -6.15
C LEU A 105 -3.56 -6.31 -5.95
N HIS A 106 -4.65 -7.05 -5.85
CA HIS A 106 -5.96 -6.49 -5.51
C HIS A 106 -6.00 -5.89 -4.12
N SER A 107 -5.33 -6.50 -3.13
CA SER A 107 -5.20 -5.94 -1.79
C SER A 107 -4.38 -4.65 -1.80
N ALA A 108 -3.24 -4.63 -2.48
CA ALA A 108 -2.41 -3.44 -2.65
C ALA A 108 -3.20 -2.28 -3.29
N LYS A 109 -3.99 -2.57 -4.34
CA LYS A 109 -4.85 -1.59 -4.99
C LYS A 109 -5.83 -0.97 -4.00
N ARG A 110 -6.59 -1.80 -3.25
CA ARG A 110 -7.54 -1.31 -2.24
C ARG A 110 -6.85 -0.43 -1.19
N ASN A 111 -5.67 -0.82 -0.73
CA ASN A 111 -4.90 -0.04 0.22
C ASN A 111 -4.46 1.30 -0.36
N LEU A 112 -4.01 1.35 -1.62
CA LEU A 112 -3.66 2.60 -2.31
C LEU A 112 -4.88 3.50 -2.50
N GLU A 113 -6.04 2.94 -2.85
CA GLU A 113 -7.29 3.68 -3.01
C GLU A 113 -7.81 4.25 -1.67
N SER A 114 -7.58 3.52 -0.57
CA SER A 114 -7.95 3.94 0.78
C SER A 114 -6.99 4.97 1.38
N ALA A 115 -5.78 5.11 0.84
CA ALA A 115 -4.85 6.14 1.26
C ALA A 115 -5.42 7.53 0.91
N THR A 116 -5.39 8.45 1.90
CA THR A 116 -5.89 9.82 1.69
C THR A 116 -4.95 10.62 0.79
N ALA A 117 -5.36 11.78 0.40
CA ALA A 117 -4.79 12.70 -0.60
C ALA A 117 -3.35 12.43 -1.02
N ASP A 118 -3.17 12.12 -2.29
CA ASP A 118 -1.89 11.84 -2.91
C ASP A 118 -1.03 13.11 -3.04
N LYS A 119 -0.14 13.25 -2.14
CA LYS A 119 0.83 14.34 -2.09
C LYS A 119 2.01 14.03 -3.02
N GLY A 120 2.00 14.57 -4.20
CA GLY A 120 3.08 14.44 -5.19
C GLY A 120 2.82 13.50 -6.36
N GLY A 121 1.60 12.99 -6.52
CA GLY A 121 1.22 12.15 -7.65
C GLY A 121 1.70 10.70 -7.57
N TYR A 122 2.43 10.32 -6.51
CA TYR A 122 3.03 8.98 -6.43
C TYR A 122 2.02 7.86 -6.18
N ARG A 123 0.93 8.13 -5.45
CA ARG A 123 -0.14 7.16 -5.24
C ARG A 123 -0.84 6.79 -6.55
N ALA A 124 -1.20 7.79 -7.35
CA ALA A 124 -1.84 7.58 -8.65
C ALA A 124 -0.94 6.73 -9.56
N LYS A 125 0.34 7.09 -9.68
CA LYS A 125 1.32 6.30 -10.46
C LYS A 125 1.46 4.87 -9.95
N ALA A 126 1.42 4.67 -8.62
CA ALA A 126 1.46 3.32 -8.07
C ALA A 126 0.21 2.51 -8.42
N ILE A 127 -0.99 3.14 -8.43
CA ILE A 127 -2.25 2.49 -8.83
C ILE A 127 -2.19 2.08 -10.31
N ASP A 128 -1.69 2.94 -11.18
CA ASP A 128 -1.55 2.63 -12.62
C ASP A 128 -0.65 1.40 -12.82
N GLU A 129 0.51 1.36 -12.21
CA GLU A 129 1.42 0.20 -12.29
C GLU A 129 0.82 -1.07 -11.65
N VAL A 130 0.01 -0.94 -10.60
CA VAL A 130 -0.70 -2.09 -10.02
C VAL A 130 -1.77 -2.61 -10.97
N ASN A 131 -2.50 -1.75 -11.68
CA ASN A 131 -3.46 -2.18 -12.69
C ASN A 131 -2.77 -2.95 -13.83
N ASP A 132 -1.65 -2.43 -14.35
CA ASP A 132 -0.85 -3.11 -15.37
C ASP A 132 -0.34 -4.47 -14.86
N ALA A 133 0.13 -4.54 -13.62
CA ALA A 133 0.57 -5.79 -12.99
C ALA A 133 -0.59 -6.81 -12.87
N ILE A 134 -1.79 -6.36 -12.50
CA ILE A 134 -3.00 -7.20 -12.44
C ILE A 134 -3.30 -7.77 -13.83
N ASP A 135 -3.29 -6.96 -14.87
CA ASP A 135 -3.61 -7.39 -16.23
C ASP A 135 -2.57 -8.39 -16.75
N GLU A 136 -1.30 -8.13 -16.54
CA GLU A 136 -0.24 -9.07 -16.93
C GLU A 136 -0.29 -10.37 -16.11
N THR A 137 -0.66 -10.30 -14.81
CA THR A 137 -0.82 -11.50 -13.99
C THR A 137 -1.97 -12.36 -14.48
N LYS A 138 -3.12 -11.77 -14.83
CA LYS A 138 -4.27 -12.49 -15.43
C LYS A 138 -3.89 -13.16 -16.74
N LYS A 139 -3.27 -12.43 -17.66
CA LYS A 139 -2.76 -13.00 -18.92
C LYS A 139 -1.81 -14.17 -18.69
N GLY A 140 -0.98 -14.09 -17.64
CA GLY A 140 -0.07 -15.17 -17.27
C GLY A 140 -0.78 -16.41 -16.71
N ILE A 141 -1.89 -16.21 -15.97
CA ILE A 141 -2.75 -17.30 -15.52
C ILE A 141 -3.42 -17.99 -16.73
N ASP A 142 -4.03 -17.20 -17.60
CA ASP A 142 -4.73 -17.69 -18.81
C ASP A 142 -3.77 -18.44 -19.76
N ALA A 143 -2.52 -18.00 -19.86
CA ALA A 143 -1.49 -18.64 -20.68
C ALA A 143 -0.86 -19.89 -20.05
N GLY A 144 -1.12 -20.15 -18.80
CA GLY A 144 -0.59 -21.30 -18.03
C GLY A 144 -1.51 -22.51 -17.98
N GLU A 145 -2.74 -22.41 -18.50
CA GLU A 145 -3.71 -23.49 -18.62
C GLU A 145 -3.42 -24.45 -19.80
#